data_dd79f4bf5665fdda6cc0438510e80e5f
#
_entry.id   dd79f4bf5665fdda6cc0438510e80e5f
#
_cell.length_a   1.000
_cell.length_b   1.000
_cell.length_c   1.000
_cell.angle_alpha   90.00
_cell.angle_beta   90.00
_cell.angle_gamma   90.00
#
_symmetry.space_group_name_H-M   'P 1'
#
loop_
_entity.id
_entity.type
_entity.pdbx_description
1 polymer ?
#
loop_
_entity_poly.entity_id
_entity_poly.type
_entity_poly.pdbx_seq_one_letter_code
_entity_poly.pdbx_strand_id
1 'polypeptide(L)'
;MSNYKHFKHYYDPYDSLDVEWQNVVSKGHLTISEVVSLSGYTKSYVYRLVKDGIIPCMNGKSGKLVRWIDFIHWYSHLPETPASPIGEASFSIAGLIKLTGMGRCWLLKLVTRYGVRSYNVGWLKRYNKEDVMSAWAEASCYVKP
;
A
#
# COMPACT_ATOMS: atom_id res chain seq x y z
N MET A 1 8.76 -2.56 -21.82
CA MET A 1 9.65 -3.14 -20.81
C MET A 1 9.82 -2.18 -19.63
N SER A 2 9.70 -2.71 -18.44
CA SER A 2 9.78 -1.91 -17.24
C SER A 2 11.23 -1.58 -16.87
N ASN A 3 11.51 -0.32 -16.59
CA ASN A 3 12.82 0.10 -16.07
C ASN A 3 12.96 -0.16 -14.57
N TYR A 4 11.93 -0.67 -13.94
CA TYR A 4 11.89 -0.89 -12.50
C TYR A 4 12.95 -1.88 -12.03
N LYS A 5 13.25 -2.86 -12.85
CA LYS A 5 14.23 -3.90 -12.51
C LYS A 5 15.65 -3.37 -12.36
N HIS A 6 15.92 -2.16 -12.83
CA HIS A 6 17.23 -1.52 -12.70
C HIS A 6 17.41 -0.82 -11.35
N PHE A 7 16.35 -0.66 -10.58
CA PHE A 7 16.40 0.00 -9.29
C PHE A 7 16.32 -1.04 -8.18
N LYS A 8 17.41 -1.28 -7.48
CA LYS A 8 17.50 -2.32 -6.44
C LYS A 8 16.47 -2.16 -5.32
N HIS A 9 16.10 -0.95 -5.01
CA HIS A 9 15.15 -0.65 -3.94
C HIS A 9 13.71 -0.48 -4.44
N TYR A 10 13.47 -0.73 -5.72
CA TYR A 10 12.14 -0.59 -6.30
C TYR A 10 11.40 -1.93 -6.22
N TYR A 11 10.23 -1.90 -5.61
CA TYR A 11 9.36 -3.06 -5.52
C TYR A 11 8.28 -2.95 -6.60
N ASP A 12 8.14 -3.98 -7.42
CA ASP A 12 7.07 -4.04 -8.40
C ASP A 12 5.94 -4.89 -7.83
N PRO A 13 4.82 -4.27 -7.44
CA PRO A 13 3.68 -5.00 -6.88
C PRO A 13 3.15 -6.09 -7.83
N TYR A 14 3.34 -5.92 -9.14
CA TYR A 14 2.92 -6.90 -10.12
C TYR A 14 3.56 -8.27 -9.85
N ASP A 15 4.84 -8.28 -9.52
CA ASP A 15 5.58 -9.53 -9.31
C ASP A 15 5.10 -10.31 -8.09
N SER A 16 4.46 -9.64 -7.13
CA SER A 16 3.96 -10.30 -5.93
C SER A 16 2.55 -10.88 -6.10
N LEU A 17 1.89 -10.57 -7.21
CA LEU A 17 0.54 -11.08 -7.49
C LEU A 17 0.60 -12.51 -7.98
N ASP A 18 -0.45 -13.28 -7.71
CA ASP A 18 -0.57 -14.60 -8.32
C ASP A 18 -0.87 -14.46 -9.82
N VAL A 19 -0.79 -15.59 -10.54
CA VAL A 19 -0.91 -15.60 -11.99
C VAL A 19 -2.25 -15.03 -12.48
N GLU A 20 -3.35 -15.32 -11.78
CA GLU A 20 -4.67 -14.82 -12.17
C GLU A 20 -4.71 -13.30 -12.13
N TRP A 21 -4.20 -12.71 -11.05
CA TRP A 21 -4.17 -11.26 -10.93
C TRP A 21 -3.17 -10.62 -11.88
N GLN A 22 -2.04 -11.29 -12.14
CA GLN A 22 -1.10 -10.80 -13.15
C GLN A 22 -1.76 -10.68 -14.51
N ASN A 23 -2.60 -11.65 -14.86
CA ASN A 23 -3.34 -11.61 -16.13
C ASN A 23 -4.34 -10.44 -16.18
N VAL A 24 -5.01 -10.16 -15.07
CA VAL A 24 -5.93 -9.03 -14.99
C VAL A 24 -5.17 -7.70 -15.16
N VAL A 25 -4.08 -7.55 -14.44
CA VAL A 25 -3.29 -6.32 -14.44
C VAL A 25 -2.60 -6.09 -15.78
N SER A 26 -2.22 -7.16 -16.47
CA SER A 26 -1.52 -7.06 -17.76
C SER A 26 -2.33 -6.34 -18.83
N LYS A 27 -3.64 -6.22 -18.66
CA LYS A 27 -4.50 -5.44 -19.55
C LYS A 27 -4.25 -3.93 -19.42
N GLY A 28 -3.57 -3.51 -18.37
CA GLY A 28 -3.27 -2.11 -18.11
C GLY A 28 -4.36 -1.32 -17.42
N HIS A 29 -5.57 -1.87 -17.32
CA HIS A 29 -6.73 -1.21 -16.72
C HIS A 29 -7.45 -2.15 -15.76
N LEU A 30 -8.00 -1.57 -14.71
CA LEU A 30 -8.78 -2.29 -13.70
C LEU A 30 -10.21 -1.75 -13.67
N THR A 31 -11.18 -2.65 -13.52
CA THR A 31 -12.55 -2.25 -13.19
C THR A 31 -12.61 -1.81 -11.73
N ILE A 32 -13.69 -1.15 -11.35
CA ILE A 32 -13.88 -0.75 -9.96
C ILE A 32 -13.91 -2.00 -9.04
N SER A 33 -14.55 -3.07 -9.48
CA SER A 33 -14.58 -4.32 -8.70
C SER A 33 -13.18 -4.88 -8.49
N GLU A 34 -12.33 -4.79 -9.50
CA GLU A 34 -10.95 -5.25 -9.40
C GLU A 34 -10.14 -4.38 -8.44
N VAL A 35 -10.36 -3.06 -8.46
CA VAL A 35 -9.74 -2.15 -7.51
C VAL A 35 -10.16 -2.48 -6.07
N VAL A 36 -11.44 -2.76 -5.87
CA VAL A 36 -11.96 -3.17 -4.55
C VAL A 36 -11.24 -4.44 -4.06
N SER A 37 -11.16 -5.44 -4.91
CA SER A 37 -10.52 -6.72 -4.54
C SER A 37 -9.03 -6.56 -4.26
N LEU A 38 -8.33 -5.78 -5.08
CA LEU A 38 -6.88 -5.60 -4.92
C LEU A 38 -6.52 -4.73 -3.72
N SER A 39 -7.35 -3.74 -3.42
CA SER A 39 -7.05 -2.80 -2.34
C SER A 39 -7.51 -3.29 -0.98
N GLY A 40 -8.49 -4.16 -0.93
CA GLY A 40 -9.11 -4.60 0.32
C GLY A 40 -10.11 -3.60 0.90
N TYR A 41 -10.37 -2.50 0.21
CA TYR A 41 -11.36 -1.51 0.68
C TYR A 41 -12.75 -1.84 0.16
N THR A 42 -13.76 -1.21 0.75
CA THR A 42 -15.16 -1.43 0.35
C THR A 42 -15.46 -0.77 -0.99
N LYS A 43 -16.46 -1.28 -1.67
CA LYS A 43 -16.94 -0.73 -2.93
C LYS A 43 -17.37 0.72 -2.79
N SER A 44 -18.11 1.03 -1.73
CA SER A 44 -18.59 2.38 -1.46
C SER A 44 -17.45 3.37 -1.30
N TYR A 45 -16.41 2.95 -0.60
CA TYR A 45 -15.24 3.80 -0.38
C TYR A 45 -14.51 4.08 -1.69
N VAL A 46 -14.28 3.03 -2.50
CA VAL A 46 -13.61 3.17 -3.78
C VAL A 46 -14.40 4.08 -4.74
N TYR A 47 -15.72 3.91 -4.80
CA TYR A 47 -16.55 4.79 -5.62
C TYR A 47 -16.45 6.24 -5.19
N ARG A 48 -16.39 6.50 -3.90
CA ARG A 48 -16.21 7.86 -3.39
C ARG A 48 -14.88 8.44 -3.85
N LEU A 49 -13.80 7.66 -3.75
CA LEU A 49 -12.47 8.12 -4.15
C LEU A 49 -12.41 8.44 -5.64
N VAL A 50 -13.06 7.63 -6.46
CA VAL A 50 -13.14 7.85 -7.90
C VAL A 50 -13.97 9.11 -8.20
N LYS A 51 -15.10 9.25 -7.52
CA LYS A 51 -15.97 10.41 -7.68
C LYS A 51 -15.28 11.72 -7.30
N ASP A 52 -14.49 11.68 -6.22
CA ASP A 52 -13.77 12.85 -5.72
C ASP A 52 -12.49 13.13 -6.49
N GLY A 53 -12.16 12.32 -7.50
CA GLY A 53 -10.98 12.51 -8.32
C GLY A 53 -9.68 12.11 -7.66
N ILE A 54 -9.73 11.44 -6.51
CA ILE A 54 -8.53 10.97 -5.80
C ILE A 54 -7.88 9.84 -6.56
N ILE A 55 -8.69 8.92 -7.10
CA ILE A 55 -8.23 7.87 -8.01
C ILE A 55 -8.64 8.29 -9.41
N PRO A 56 -7.69 8.64 -10.30
CA PRO A 56 -8.03 8.98 -11.68
C PRO A 56 -8.69 7.79 -12.37
N CYS A 57 -9.72 8.05 -13.15
CA CYS A 57 -10.39 7.00 -13.90
C CYS A 57 -10.81 7.50 -15.28
N MET A 58 -11.10 6.57 -16.17
CA MET A 58 -11.62 6.85 -17.49
C MET A 58 -12.91 6.06 -17.70
N ASN A 59 -13.72 6.50 -18.65
CA ASN A 59 -14.94 5.79 -19.00
C ASN A 59 -14.62 4.70 -20.03
N GLY A 60 -14.96 3.45 -19.68
CA GLY A 60 -14.88 2.33 -20.60
C GLY A 60 -16.26 1.98 -21.13
N LYS A 61 -16.32 0.98 -22.00
CA LYS A 61 -17.59 0.51 -22.59
C LYS A 61 -18.54 -0.04 -21.51
N SER A 62 -17.99 -0.67 -20.49
CA SER A 62 -18.78 -1.32 -19.44
C SER A 62 -18.73 -0.61 -18.10
N GLY A 63 -18.21 0.61 -18.06
CA GLY A 63 -18.10 1.37 -16.83
C GLY A 63 -16.77 2.06 -16.68
N LYS A 64 -16.47 2.48 -15.46
CA LYS A 64 -15.23 3.20 -15.18
C LYS A 64 -14.05 2.25 -15.09
N LEU A 65 -12.92 2.70 -15.62
CA LEU A 65 -11.67 1.95 -15.61
C LEU A 65 -10.58 2.78 -14.94
N VAL A 66 -9.72 2.11 -14.17
CA VAL A 66 -8.59 2.72 -13.49
C VAL A 66 -7.32 2.12 -14.07
N ARG A 67 -6.38 2.95 -14.51
CA ARG A 67 -5.11 2.44 -15.01
C ARG A 67 -4.32 1.84 -13.86
N TRP A 68 -3.59 0.74 -14.17
CA TRP A 68 -2.75 0.09 -13.16
C TRP A 68 -1.79 1.08 -12.49
N ILE A 69 -1.15 1.94 -13.28
CA ILE A 69 -0.20 2.90 -12.74
C ILE A 69 -0.87 3.89 -11.78
N ASP A 70 -2.08 4.31 -12.06
CA ASP A 70 -2.84 5.23 -11.21
C ASP A 70 -3.26 4.54 -9.91
N PHE A 71 -3.65 3.27 -10.00
CA PHE A 71 -3.99 2.48 -8.83
C PHE A 71 -2.78 2.33 -7.90
N ILE A 72 -1.62 1.97 -8.45
CA ILE A 72 -0.40 1.77 -7.66
C ILE A 72 0.06 3.09 -7.05
N HIS A 73 -0.03 4.18 -7.80
CA HIS A 73 0.33 5.49 -7.26
C HIS A 73 -0.54 5.85 -6.04
N TRP A 74 -1.85 5.67 -6.16
CA TRP A 74 -2.75 5.92 -5.05
C TRP A 74 -2.46 4.99 -3.87
N TYR A 75 -2.37 3.70 -4.16
CA TYR A 75 -2.19 2.68 -3.11
C TYR A 75 -0.90 2.89 -2.32
N SER A 76 0.18 3.23 -3.01
CA SER A 76 1.49 3.41 -2.36
C SER A 76 1.51 4.59 -1.40
N HIS A 77 0.66 5.60 -1.61
CA HIS A 77 0.63 6.79 -0.77
C HIS A 77 -0.34 6.70 0.41
N LEU A 78 -1.05 5.59 0.55
CA LEU A 78 -1.96 5.43 1.68
C LEU A 78 -1.19 5.32 2.98
N PRO A 79 -1.62 6.05 4.04
CA PRO A 79 -0.96 5.95 5.34
C PRO A 79 -1.02 4.55 5.93
N GLU A 80 -2.15 3.86 5.76
CA GLU A 80 -2.37 2.50 6.22
C GLU A 80 -3.09 1.73 5.10
N THR A 81 -2.72 0.48 4.89
CA THR A 81 -3.40 -0.38 3.93
C THR A 81 -3.86 -1.67 4.60
N PRO A 82 -5.03 -2.20 4.21
CA PRO A 82 -5.46 -3.51 4.67
C PRO A 82 -4.68 -4.62 3.96
N ALA A 83 -4.82 -5.83 4.46
CA ALA A 83 -4.30 -7.00 3.75
C ALA A 83 -5.06 -7.15 2.43
N SER A 84 -4.34 -7.46 1.37
CA SER A 84 -4.92 -7.59 0.03
C SER A 84 -4.02 -8.47 -0.83
N PRO A 85 -4.45 -8.83 -2.04
CA PRO A 85 -3.58 -9.60 -2.95
C PRO A 85 -2.25 -8.92 -3.25
N ILE A 86 -2.14 -7.59 -3.09
CA ILE A 86 -0.89 -6.88 -3.33
C ILE A 86 0.10 -7.11 -2.18
N GLY A 87 -0.39 -7.17 -0.96
CA GLY A 87 0.48 -7.36 0.19
C GLY A 87 -0.26 -7.40 1.51
N GLU A 88 0.49 -7.56 2.58
CA GLU A 88 -0.06 -7.59 3.92
C GLU A 88 -0.50 -6.19 4.36
N ALA A 89 -1.33 -6.14 5.40
CA ALA A 89 -1.69 -4.88 6.03
C ALA A 89 -0.42 -4.15 6.47
N SER A 90 -0.34 -2.86 6.19
CA SER A 90 0.90 -2.12 6.40
C SER A 90 0.68 -0.64 6.67
N PHE A 91 1.73 0.00 7.18
CA PHE A 91 1.78 1.45 7.38
C PHE A 91 2.92 2.06 6.56
N SER A 92 2.73 3.29 6.13
CA SER A 92 3.84 4.14 5.70
C SER A 92 4.41 4.87 6.92
N ILE A 93 5.60 5.44 6.80
CA ILE A 93 6.15 6.27 7.89
C ILE A 93 5.22 7.46 8.18
N ALA A 94 4.68 8.08 7.15
CA ALA A 94 3.73 9.18 7.34
C ALA A 94 2.51 8.72 8.14
N GLY A 95 2.00 7.53 7.86
CA GLY A 95 0.89 6.95 8.62
C GLY A 95 1.26 6.67 10.06
N LEU A 96 2.47 6.19 10.30
CA LEU A 96 2.95 5.93 11.65
C LEU A 96 3.11 7.22 12.46
N ILE A 97 3.60 8.28 11.85
CA ILE A 97 3.69 9.58 12.51
C ILE A 97 2.30 10.05 12.95
N LYS A 98 1.31 9.92 12.08
CA LYS A 98 -0.07 10.28 12.40
C LYS A 98 -0.64 9.43 13.54
N LEU A 99 -0.37 8.14 13.50
CA LEU A 99 -0.92 7.20 14.48
C LEU A 99 -0.31 7.38 15.86
N THR A 100 1.02 7.55 15.92
CA THR A 100 1.77 7.52 17.18
C THR A 100 2.11 8.89 17.72
N GLY A 101 2.13 9.91 16.86
CA GLY A 101 2.61 11.25 17.25
C GLY A 101 4.12 11.33 17.40
N MET A 102 4.85 10.24 17.12
CA MET A 102 6.31 10.22 17.25
C MET A 102 6.97 10.74 15.99
N GLY A 103 8.20 11.22 16.12
CA GLY A 103 8.95 11.73 14.98
C GLY A 103 9.49 10.64 14.07
N ARG A 104 9.81 11.04 12.84
CA ARG A 104 10.33 10.13 11.81
C ARG A 104 11.58 9.36 12.28
N CYS A 105 12.54 10.07 12.86
CA CYS A 105 13.80 9.43 13.28
C CYS A 105 13.55 8.37 14.34
N TRP A 106 12.69 8.65 15.29
CA TRP A 106 12.36 7.70 16.35
C TRP A 106 11.69 6.45 15.78
N LEU A 107 10.75 6.63 14.83
CA LEU A 107 10.05 5.52 14.21
C LEU A 107 10.99 4.66 13.36
N LEU A 108 11.94 5.27 12.63
CA LEU A 108 12.92 4.52 11.86
C LEU A 108 13.82 3.68 12.77
N LYS A 109 14.17 4.21 13.93
CA LYS A 109 14.93 3.44 14.92
C LYS A 109 14.10 2.28 15.48
N LEU A 110 12.82 2.53 15.73
CA LEU A 110 11.91 1.50 16.23
C LEU A 110 11.82 0.31 15.26
N VAL A 111 11.54 0.58 13.99
CA VAL A 111 11.36 -0.48 13.00
C VAL A 111 12.64 -1.25 12.76
N THR A 112 13.80 -0.58 12.82
CA THR A 112 15.09 -1.22 12.69
C THR A 112 15.41 -2.09 13.90
N ARG A 113 15.21 -1.56 15.11
CA ARG A 113 15.52 -2.25 16.36
C ARG A 113 14.72 -3.53 16.52
N TYR A 114 13.44 -3.51 16.18
CA TYR A 114 12.56 -4.65 16.38
C TYR A 114 12.42 -5.53 15.13
N GLY A 115 13.19 -5.24 14.09
CA GLY A 115 13.18 -6.06 12.88
C GLY A 115 11.83 -6.12 12.19
N VAL A 116 11.12 -4.99 12.15
CA VAL A 116 9.82 -4.91 11.48
C VAL A 116 9.99 -5.20 9.99
N ARG A 117 9.19 -6.13 9.48
CA ARG A 117 9.23 -6.47 8.05
C ARG A 117 8.77 -5.28 7.22
N SER A 118 9.43 -5.06 6.10
CA SER A 118 9.10 -3.96 5.22
C SER A 118 9.22 -4.37 3.75
N TYR A 119 8.55 -3.62 2.89
CA TYR A 119 8.62 -3.80 1.45
C TYR A 119 8.27 -2.48 0.78
N ASN A 120 8.65 -2.34 -0.49
CA ASN A 120 8.36 -1.12 -1.23
C ASN A 120 7.14 -1.33 -2.13
N VAL A 121 6.28 -0.32 -2.17
CA VAL A 121 5.18 -0.25 -3.13
C VAL A 121 5.39 1.05 -3.90
N GLY A 122 5.64 0.93 -5.19
CA GLY A 122 6.15 2.06 -5.94
C GLY A 122 7.48 2.49 -5.32
N TRP A 123 7.62 3.75 -4.98
CA TRP A 123 8.83 4.27 -4.32
C TRP A 123 8.61 4.59 -2.84
N LEU A 124 7.53 4.10 -2.26
CA LEU A 124 7.28 4.25 -0.83
C LEU A 124 7.49 2.93 -0.11
N LYS A 125 8.12 3.02 1.06
CA LYS A 125 8.33 1.85 1.91
C LYS A 125 7.12 1.65 2.81
N ARG A 126 6.66 0.39 2.86
CA ARG A 126 5.55 -0.04 3.70
C ARG A 126 6.08 -0.94 4.81
N TYR A 127 5.55 -0.80 6.01
CA TYR A 127 5.96 -1.60 7.17
C TYR A 127 4.81 -2.48 7.61
N ASN A 128 5.10 -3.76 7.84
CA ASN A 128 4.09 -4.73 8.25
C ASN A 128 3.35 -4.25 9.50
N LYS A 129 2.03 -4.18 9.42
CA LYS A 129 1.19 -3.65 10.49
C LYS A 129 1.33 -4.43 11.79
N GLU A 130 1.28 -5.76 11.70
CA GLU A 130 1.36 -6.63 12.87
C GLU A 130 2.69 -6.47 13.61
N ASP A 131 3.79 -6.43 12.85
CA ASP A 131 5.12 -6.24 13.41
C ASP A 131 5.25 -4.86 14.06
N VAL A 132 4.72 -3.82 13.43
CA VAL A 132 4.74 -2.47 13.98
C VAL A 132 3.97 -2.41 15.30
N MET A 133 2.79 -3.02 15.34
CA MET A 133 1.97 -2.99 16.56
C MET A 133 2.66 -3.72 17.69
N SER A 134 3.31 -4.85 17.40
CA SER A 134 4.11 -5.57 18.39
C SER A 134 5.30 -4.76 18.88
N ALA A 135 6.02 -4.12 17.96
CA ALA A 135 7.17 -3.29 18.32
C ALA A 135 6.75 -2.09 19.16
N TRP A 136 5.65 -1.46 18.80
CA TRP A 136 5.10 -0.32 19.54
C TRP A 136 4.71 -0.71 20.97
N ALA A 137 4.01 -1.85 21.12
CA ALA A 137 3.62 -2.33 22.42
C ALA A 137 4.84 -2.61 23.30
N GLU A 138 5.86 -3.23 22.74
CA GLU A 138 7.09 -3.55 23.45
C GLU A 138 7.85 -2.30 23.85
N ALA A 139 8.00 -1.36 22.94
CA ALA A 139 8.67 -0.09 23.23
C ALA A 139 7.92 0.71 24.30
N SER A 140 6.60 0.66 24.28
CA SER A 140 5.78 1.34 25.29
C SER A 140 5.99 0.79 26.69
N CYS A 141 6.26 -0.51 26.79
CA CYS A 141 6.55 -1.13 28.10
C CYS A 141 7.85 -0.59 28.70
N TYR A 142 8.83 -0.29 27.86
CA TYR A 142 10.11 0.25 28.35
C TYR A 142 10.05 1.72 28.73
N VAL A 143 9.09 2.46 28.19
CA VAL A 143 8.96 3.90 28.42
C VAL A 143 8.24 4.18 29.75
N LYS A 144 7.46 3.24 30.22
CA LYS A 144 6.73 3.41 31.48
C LYS A 144 7.68 3.51 32.68
N PRO A 145 7.44 4.46 33.55
CA PRO A 145 8.20 4.56 34.78
C PRO A 145 7.98 3.40 35.70
#